data_68cae80919b075c0c340ca172efc4d76
#
_entry.id   68cae80919b075c0c340ca172efc4d76
#
_cell.length_a   1.000
_cell.length_b   1.000
_cell.length_c   1.000
_cell.angle_alpha   90.00
_cell.angle_beta   90.00
_cell.angle_gamma   90.00
#
_symmetry.space_group_name_H-M   'P 1'
#
loop_
_entity.id
_entity.type
_entity.pdbx_description
1 polymer ?
#
loop_
_entity_poly.entity_id
_entity_poly.type
_entity_poly.pdbx_seq_one_letter_code
_entity_poly.pdbx_strand_id
1 'polypeptide(L)'
;MAKDKFSRTKACATKTLYAVMKEMSRRGGSMPAKELYPFVNENVELTDWEKEPAGKMKYIRWTNSFQFYSIDYQKAGFIVKKNGNWYLTPEGEAALKKAPDEVMNIANDAYHEWRRLNPKEEEKPEEEPNDETAEKDNAMNLDLLEADAREGIRQFIITNHRV
;
A
#
# COMPACT_ATOMS: atom_id res chain seq x y z
N MET A 1 17.06 19.33 -11.97
CA MET A 1 17.06 18.32 -12.93
C MET A 1 15.76 17.59 -13.00
N ALA A 2 15.49 17.17 -14.13
CA ALA A 2 14.26 16.47 -14.29
C ALA A 2 14.39 15.10 -13.69
N LYS A 3 13.53 14.80 -12.77
CA LYS A 3 13.43 13.45 -12.35
C LYS A 3 12.55 12.72 -13.29
N ASP A 4 12.76 11.44 -13.34
CA ASP A 4 11.86 10.62 -14.11
C ASP A 4 10.47 10.82 -13.56
N LYS A 5 9.55 10.99 -14.45
CA LYS A 5 8.17 11.10 -14.04
C LYS A 5 7.68 9.75 -13.55
N PHE A 6 6.94 9.77 -12.45
CA PHE A 6 6.27 8.57 -12.00
C PHE A 6 5.13 8.23 -12.98
N SER A 7 4.88 6.95 -13.16
CA SER A 7 3.68 6.54 -13.87
C SER A 7 2.45 7.01 -13.12
N ARG A 8 1.30 7.00 -13.78
CA ARG A 8 0.06 7.37 -13.09
C ARG A 8 -0.19 6.48 -11.90
N THR A 9 0.10 5.20 -12.05
CA THR A 9 -0.07 4.24 -10.96
C THR A 9 0.83 4.58 -9.79
N LYS A 10 2.09 4.85 -10.06
CA LYS A 10 3.04 5.16 -8.99
C LYS A 10 2.73 6.50 -8.35
N ALA A 11 2.36 7.48 -9.16
CA ALA A 11 2.01 8.80 -8.63
C ALA A 11 0.80 8.70 -7.72
N CYS A 12 -0.16 7.88 -8.10
CA CYS A 12 -1.35 7.66 -7.28
C CYS A 12 -0.98 7.05 -5.93
N ALA A 13 -0.15 6.01 -5.96
CA ALA A 13 0.28 5.38 -4.73
C ALA A 13 1.06 6.35 -3.86
N THR A 14 1.87 7.20 -4.49
CA THR A 14 2.69 8.15 -3.76
C THR A 14 1.81 9.07 -2.91
N LYS A 15 0.79 9.65 -3.51
CA LYS A 15 -0.05 10.60 -2.77
C LYS A 15 -0.94 9.90 -1.76
N THR A 16 -1.45 8.72 -2.08
CA THR A 16 -2.37 8.05 -1.17
C THR A 16 -1.63 7.48 0.03
N LEU A 17 -0.47 6.87 -0.19
CA LEU A 17 0.31 6.31 0.91
C LEU A 17 0.84 7.40 1.81
N TYR A 18 1.29 8.51 1.23
CA TYR A 18 1.79 9.60 2.04
C TYR A 18 0.68 10.18 2.91
N ALA A 19 -0.52 10.33 2.34
CA ALA A 19 -1.66 10.85 3.09
C ALA A 19 -2.01 9.92 4.25
N VAL A 20 -1.97 8.63 4.01
CA VAL A 20 -2.27 7.66 5.06
C VAL A 20 -1.21 7.71 6.16
N MET A 21 0.06 7.85 5.78
CA MET A 21 1.11 7.96 6.78
C MET A 21 0.92 9.20 7.64
N LYS A 22 0.56 10.31 7.01
CA LYS A 22 0.30 11.54 7.78
C LYS A 22 -0.88 11.37 8.71
N GLU A 23 -1.91 10.69 8.24
CA GLU A 23 -3.07 10.47 9.11
C GLU A 23 -2.73 9.56 10.28
N MET A 24 -1.93 8.54 10.04
CA MET A 24 -1.50 7.68 11.14
C MET A 24 -0.70 8.48 12.16
N SER A 25 0.15 9.37 11.67
CA SER A 25 0.93 10.20 12.58
C SER A 25 0.00 11.08 13.42
N ARG A 26 -1.01 11.66 12.77
CA ARG A 26 -1.97 12.50 13.45
C ARG A 26 -2.75 11.73 14.52
N ARG A 27 -3.01 10.47 14.27
CA ARG A 27 -3.80 9.63 15.18
C ARG A 27 -2.96 8.99 16.28
N GLY A 28 -1.65 9.24 16.29
CA GLY A 28 -0.81 8.67 17.31
C GLY A 28 -0.01 7.47 16.87
N GLY A 29 -0.07 7.11 15.58
CA GLY A 29 0.82 6.11 15.04
C GLY A 29 0.16 4.89 14.42
N SER A 30 -1.18 4.86 14.33
CA SER A 30 -1.81 3.68 13.72
C SER A 30 -3.21 4.02 13.27
N MET A 31 -3.76 3.13 12.43
CA MET A 31 -5.16 3.21 12.09
C MET A 31 -5.62 1.84 11.60
N PRO A 32 -6.92 1.55 11.78
CA PRO A 32 -7.44 0.27 11.31
C PRO A 32 -7.39 0.17 9.80
N ALA A 33 -7.05 -1.01 9.28
CA ALA A 33 -6.97 -1.20 7.85
C ALA A 33 -8.30 -0.92 7.18
N LYS A 34 -9.39 -1.22 7.84
CA LYS A 34 -10.71 -1.01 7.25
C LYS A 34 -11.04 0.47 7.05
N GLU A 35 -10.31 1.36 7.69
CA GLU A 35 -10.55 2.79 7.55
C GLU A 35 -9.66 3.44 6.49
N LEU A 36 -8.69 2.70 5.94
CA LEU A 36 -7.74 3.28 5.00
C LEU A 36 -8.41 3.77 3.72
N TYR A 37 -9.21 2.92 3.09
CA TYR A 37 -9.85 3.30 1.84
C TYR A 37 -10.89 4.41 2.04
N PRO A 38 -11.76 4.31 3.04
CA PRO A 38 -12.68 5.44 3.29
C PRO A 38 -11.94 6.75 3.53
N PHE A 39 -10.85 6.70 4.28
CA PHE A 39 -10.07 7.90 4.52
C PHE A 39 -9.53 8.51 3.22
N VAL A 40 -8.96 7.66 2.37
CA VAL A 40 -8.40 8.14 1.12
C VAL A 40 -9.50 8.72 0.24
N ASN A 41 -10.63 8.02 0.15
CA ASN A 41 -11.74 8.51 -0.66
C ASN A 41 -12.25 9.87 -0.20
N GLU A 42 -12.18 10.14 1.08
CA GLU A 42 -12.71 11.39 1.62
C GLU A 42 -11.69 12.51 1.66
N ASN A 43 -10.42 12.18 1.72
CA ASN A 43 -9.42 13.19 2.03
C ASN A 43 -8.35 13.38 0.96
N VAL A 44 -8.23 12.47 0.01
CA VAL A 44 -7.23 12.57 -1.04
C VAL A 44 -7.94 12.87 -2.34
N GLU A 45 -7.41 13.82 -3.09
CA GLU A 45 -7.99 14.16 -4.37
C GLU A 45 -7.58 13.10 -5.39
N LEU A 46 -8.56 12.37 -5.87
CA LEU A 46 -8.33 11.29 -6.83
C LEU A 46 -8.89 11.71 -8.17
N THR A 47 -8.15 11.38 -9.22
CA THR A 47 -8.64 11.65 -10.57
C THR A 47 -9.71 10.64 -10.95
N ASP A 48 -10.46 10.95 -12.00
CA ASP A 48 -11.48 10.03 -12.48
C ASP A 48 -10.87 8.70 -12.85
N TRP A 49 -9.71 8.73 -13.51
CA TRP A 49 -9.01 7.50 -13.89
C TRP A 49 -8.68 6.64 -12.67
N GLU A 50 -8.23 7.30 -11.61
CA GLU A 50 -7.85 6.56 -10.40
C GLU A 50 -9.05 5.93 -9.71
N LYS A 51 -10.22 6.54 -9.84
CA LYS A 51 -11.43 6.03 -9.23
C LYS A 51 -12.17 5.01 -10.08
N GLU A 52 -11.74 4.81 -11.31
CA GLU A 52 -12.44 3.91 -12.22
C GLU A 52 -12.15 2.46 -11.89
N PRO A 53 -13.16 1.61 -12.07
CA PRO A 53 -12.90 0.17 -12.01
C PRO A 53 -12.12 -0.27 -13.23
N ALA A 54 -11.29 -1.29 -13.05
CA ALA A 54 -10.48 -1.81 -14.14
C ALA A 54 -10.38 -3.31 -13.98
N GLY A 55 -10.03 -3.97 -15.10
CA GLY A 55 -9.85 -5.40 -15.10
C GLY A 55 -11.17 -6.14 -15.09
N LYS A 56 -11.08 -7.44 -15.19
CA LYS A 56 -12.28 -8.27 -15.23
C LYS A 56 -13.02 -8.25 -13.89
N MET A 57 -12.29 -8.14 -12.81
CA MET A 57 -12.88 -8.13 -11.49
C MET A 57 -13.35 -6.75 -11.08
N LYS A 58 -13.13 -5.75 -11.92
CA LYS A 58 -13.60 -4.39 -11.67
C LYS A 58 -13.06 -3.80 -10.37
N TYR A 59 -11.79 -4.07 -10.08
CA TYR A 59 -11.18 -3.43 -8.93
C TYR A 59 -10.97 -1.95 -9.23
N ILE A 60 -10.93 -1.15 -8.18
CA ILE A 60 -10.70 0.29 -8.32
C ILE A 60 -9.20 0.52 -8.47
N ARG A 61 -8.81 1.27 -9.50
CA ARG A 61 -7.39 1.42 -9.83
C ARG A 61 -6.53 1.88 -8.67
N TRP A 62 -6.98 2.90 -7.96
CA TRP A 62 -6.13 3.44 -6.91
C TRP A 62 -5.91 2.43 -5.77
N THR A 63 -6.90 1.61 -5.49
CA THR A 63 -6.74 0.64 -4.40
C THR A 63 -5.68 -0.39 -4.74
N ASN A 64 -5.62 -0.77 -6.02
CA ASN A 64 -4.62 -1.75 -6.43
C ASN A 64 -3.21 -1.18 -6.37
N SER A 65 -3.05 0.06 -6.84
CA SER A 65 -1.73 0.68 -6.78
C SER A 65 -1.32 0.94 -5.33
N PHE A 66 -2.27 1.31 -4.50
CA PHE A 66 -2.03 1.54 -3.07
C PHE A 66 -1.45 0.28 -2.43
N GLN A 67 -2.09 -0.87 -2.66
CA GLN A 67 -1.62 -2.12 -2.08
C GLN A 67 -0.28 -2.54 -2.67
N PHE A 68 -0.14 -2.38 -3.98
CA PHE A 68 1.09 -2.80 -4.65
C PHE A 68 2.30 -2.09 -4.05
N TYR A 69 2.24 -0.78 -3.95
CA TYR A 69 3.38 -0.02 -3.46
C TYR A 69 3.50 0.00 -1.95
N SER A 70 2.44 -0.35 -1.22
CA SER A 70 2.54 -0.39 0.23
C SER A 70 3.58 -1.41 0.69
N ILE A 71 3.84 -2.41 -0.14
CA ILE A 71 4.85 -3.41 0.19
C ILE A 71 6.23 -2.78 0.24
N ASP A 72 6.49 -1.84 -0.68
CA ASP A 72 7.76 -1.11 -0.66
C ASP A 72 7.92 -0.34 0.65
N TYR A 73 6.83 0.28 1.11
CA TYR A 73 6.86 1.03 2.36
C TYR A 73 7.10 0.12 3.55
N GLN A 74 6.60 -1.11 3.49
CA GLN A 74 6.90 -2.08 4.52
C GLN A 74 8.38 -2.46 4.53
N LYS A 75 8.94 -2.68 3.33
CA LYS A 75 10.35 -3.07 3.25
C LYS A 75 11.27 -1.94 3.65
N ALA A 76 10.83 -0.71 3.49
CA ALA A 76 11.61 0.43 3.96
C ALA A 76 11.50 0.61 5.47
N GLY A 77 10.61 -0.13 6.11
CA GLY A 77 10.43 -0.01 7.54
C GLY A 77 9.57 1.18 7.95
N PHE A 78 8.81 1.73 7.02
CA PHE A 78 7.96 2.88 7.33
C PHE A 78 6.65 2.48 7.97
N ILE A 79 6.09 1.35 7.58
CA ILE A 79 4.81 0.89 8.09
C ILE A 79 4.88 -0.59 8.44
N VAL A 80 4.01 -0.98 9.34
CA VAL A 80 3.84 -2.38 9.72
C VAL A 80 2.35 -2.70 9.63
N LYS A 81 2.01 -3.82 9.02
CA LYS A 81 0.64 -4.27 8.93
C LYS A 81 0.48 -5.48 9.84
N LYS A 82 -0.44 -5.37 10.79
CA LYS A 82 -0.57 -6.47 11.75
C LYS A 82 -1.97 -6.44 12.36
N ASN A 83 -2.59 -7.60 12.41
CA ASN A 83 -3.87 -7.78 13.11
C ASN A 83 -4.95 -6.81 12.64
N GLY A 84 -4.98 -6.53 11.33
CA GLY A 84 -5.99 -5.66 10.78
C GLY A 84 -5.74 -4.19 11.02
N ASN A 85 -4.54 -3.83 11.44
CA ASN A 85 -4.16 -2.44 11.66
C ASN A 85 -2.87 -2.14 10.93
N TRP A 86 -2.72 -0.89 10.55
CA TRP A 86 -1.46 -0.38 10.01
C TRP A 86 -0.83 0.49 11.08
N TYR A 87 0.47 0.36 11.23
CA TYR A 87 1.24 1.12 12.22
C TYR A 87 2.31 1.92 11.52
N LEU A 88 2.48 3.16 11.95
CA LEU A 88 3.54 4.02 11.47
C LEU A 88 4.73 3.84 12.40
N THR A 89 5.89 3.51 11.83
CA THR A 89 7.09 3.31 12.62
C THR A 89 7.78 4.65 12.89
N PRO A 90 8.75 4.67 13.81
CA PRO A 90 9.56 5.88 13.95
C PRO A 90 10.25 6.29 12.67
N GLU A 91 10.67 5.31 11.86
CA GLU A 91 11.24 5.62 10.54
C GLU A 91 10.22 6.25 9.64
N GLY A 92 8.96 5.78 9.71
CA GLY A 92 7.91 6.38 8.93
C GLY A 92 7.61 7.79 9.36
N GLU A 93 7.63 8.05 10.67
CA GLU A 93 7.45 9.41 11.16
C GLU A 93 8.55 10.33 10.62
N ALA A 94 9.78 9.86 10.67
CA ALA A 94 10.89 10.66 10.17
C ALA A 94 10.76 10.92 8.67
N ALA A 95 10.26 9.94 7.94
CA ALA A 95 10.10 10.08 6.50
C ALA A 95 9.09 11.16 6.14
N LEU A 96 8.15 11.43 7.02
CA LEU A 96 7.15 12.46 6.74
C LEU A 96 7.73 13.87 6.67
N LYS A 97 8.98 14.04 7.06
CA LYS A 97 9.66 15.32 6.89
C LYS A 97 10.14 15.51 5.46
N LYS A 98 10.08 14.48 4.64
CA LYS A 98 10.51 14.53 3.26
C LYS A 98 9.31 14.67 2.35
N ALA A 99 9.57 15.06 1.10
CA ALA A 99 8.50 15.17 0.11
C ALA A 99 7.93 13.81 -0.24
N PRO A 100 6.66 13.74 -0.64
CA PRO A 100 6.05 12.43 -0.96
C PRO A 100 6.84 11.63 -1.99
N ASP A 101 7.35 12.28 -3.04
CA ASP A 101 8.09 11.57 -4.06
C ASP A 101 9.38 10.99 -3.53
N GLU A 102 10.02 11.72 -2.63
CA GLU A 102 11.26 11.26 -2.03
C GLU A 102 11.01 10.04 -1.17
N VAL A 103 9.92 10.06 -0.42
CA VAL A 103 9.55 8.92 0.40
C VAL A 103 9.31 7.69 -0.48
N MET A 104 8.61 7.87 -1.59
CA MET A 104 8.37 6.77 -2.52
C MET A 104 9.68 6.22 -3.08
N ASN A 105 10.61 7.12 -3.45
CA ASN A 105 11.89 6.66 -3.98
C ASN A 105 12.68 5.86 -2.97
N ILE A 106 12.69 6.30 -1.72
CA ILE A 106 13.37 5.56 -0.66
C ILE A 106 12.73 4.19 -0.48
N ALA A 107 11.40 4.14 -0.50
CA ALA A 107 10.70 2.88 -0.34
C ALA A 107 11.00 1.92 -1.48
N ASN A 108 11.00 2.44 -2.71
CA ASN A 108 11.33 1.61 -3.87
C ASN A 108 12.74 1.04 -3.77
N ASP A 109 13.69 1.88 -3.37
CA ASP A 109 15.06 1.43 -3.24
C ASP A 109 15.16 0.32 -2.18
N ALA A 110 14.45 0.49 -1.09
CA ALA A 110 14.46 -0.51 -0.02
C ALA A 110 13.88 -1.84 -0.50
N TYR A 111 12.80 -1.77 -1.28
CA TYR A 111 12.20 -2.99 -1.80
C TYR A 111 13.16 -3.71 -2.74
N HIS A 112 13.81 -2.96 -3.64
CA HIS A 112 14.74 -3.56 -4.59
C HIS A 112 15.95 -4.17 -3.87
N GLU A 113 16.42 -3.52 -2.82
CA GLU A 113 17.51 -4.07 -2.04
C GLU A 113 17.06 -5.36 -1.35
N TRP A 114 15.86 -5.37 -0.80
CA TRP A 114 15.33 -6.57 -0.17
C TRP A 114 15.23 -7.71 -1.18
N ARG A 115 14.74 -7.39 -2.40
CA ARG A 115 14.63 -8.41 -3.44
C ARG A 115 15.99 -8.96 -3.83
N ARG A 116 16.99 -8.10 -3.89
CA ARG A 116 18.33 -8.53 -4.23
C ARG A 116 18.85 -9.51 -3.20
N LEU A 117 18.55 -9.26 -1.94
CA LEU A 117 19.00 -10.12 -0.85
C LEU A 117 18.13 -11.35 -0.67
N ASN A 118 16.93 -11.35 -1.22
CA ASN A 118 15.99 -12.47 -1.09
C ASN A 118 15.46 -12.88 -2.46
N PRO A 119 16.34 -13.39 -3.33
CA PRO A 119 15.94 -13.60 -4.72
C PRO A 119 14.88 -14.66 -4.92
N LYS A 120 14.69 -15.54 -3.95
CA LYS A 120 13.67 -16.58 -4.10
C LYS A 120 12.33 -16.19 -3.51
N GLU A 121 12.27 -15.04 -2.87
CA GLU A 121 11.01 -14.57 -2.29
C GLU A 121 10.46 -13.46 -3.12
N GLU A 122 9.15 -13.43 -3.23
CA GLU A 122 8.49 -12.40 -4.01
C GLU A 122 7.21 -12.06 -3.31
N GLU A 123 7.07 -10.81 -2.88
CA GLU A 123 5.87 -10.38 -2.19
C GLU A 123 4.90 -9.67 -3.10
N LYS A 124 5.34 -9.29 -4.29
CA LYS A 124 4.47 -8.66 -5.28
C LYS A 124 5.00 -8.95 -6.67
N PRO A 125 4.16 -8.79 -7.70
CA PRO A 125 4.61 -8.94 -9.08
C PRO A 125 5.73 -7.95 -9.38
N GLU A 126 6.59 -8.31 -10.31
CA GLU A 126 7.68 -7.43 -10.68
C GLU A 126 7.20 -6.20 -11.41
N GLU A 127 6.09 -6.33 -12.12
CA GLU A 127 5.57 -5.25 -12.92
C GLU A 127 4.46 -4.53 -12.20
N GLU A 128 4.45 -3.21 -12.39
CA GLU A 128 3.42 -2.35 -11.85
C GLU A 128 2.06 -2.74 -12.40
N PRO A 129 1.00 -2.64 -11.59
CA PRO A 129 -0.34 -2.99 -12.07
C PRO A 129 -0.75 -2.11 -13.24
N ASN A 130 -1.43 -2.73 -14.19
CA ASN A 130 -2.02 -1.99 -15.29
C ASN A 130 -3.23 -2.80 -15.78
N ASP A 131 -3.93 -2.25 -16.77
CA ASP A 131 -5.16 -2.89 -17.22
C ASP A 131 -4.91 -4.25 -17.86
N GLU A 132 -3.74 -4.43 -18.48
CA GLU A 132 -3.43 -5.69 -19.15
C GLU A 132 -3.10 -6.80 -18.18
N THR A 133 -2.52 -6.45 -17.04
CA THR A 133 -2.16 -7.43 -16.02
C THR A 133 -3.16 -7.44 -14.88
N ALA A 134 -4.33 -6.86 -15.14
CA ALA A 134 -5.30 -6.60 -14.08
C ALA A 134 -5.71 -7.85 -13.32
N GLU A 135 -5.92 -8.95 -14.01
CA GLU A 135 -6.34 -10.15 -13.33
C GLU A 135 -5.32 -10.63 -12.32
N LYS A 136 -4.07 -10.65 -12.77
CA LYS A 136 -2.98 -11.06 -11.91
C LYS A 136 -2.84 -10.13 -10.73
N ASP A 137 -2.86 -8.83 -11.03
CA ASP A 137 -2.69 -7.83 -9.99
C ASP A 137 -3.85 -7.84 -9.03
N ASN A 138 -5.04 -8.09 -9.55
CA ASN A 138 -6.21 -8.16 -8.71
C ASN A 138 -6.13 -9.34 -7.76
N ALA A 139 -5.65 -10.47 -8.25
CA ALA A 139 -5.45 -11.63 -7.39
C ALA A 139 -4.46 -11.33 -6.29
N MET A 140 -3.37 -10.65 -6.64
CA MET A 140 -2.39 -10.27 -5.64
C MET A 140 -3.00 -9.32 -4.63
N ASN A 141 -3.78 -8.36 -5.10
CA ASN A 141 -4.42 -7.40 -4.22
C ASN A 141 -5.37 -8.10 -3.25
N LEU A 142 -6.14 -9.04 -3.76
CA LEU A 142 -7.03 -9.82 -2.91
C LEU A 142 -6.25 -10.62 -1.89
N ASP A 143 -5.16 -11.21 -2.31
CA ASP A 143 -4.32 -11.98 -1.40
C ASP A 143 -3.78 -11.11 -0.28
N LEU A 144 -3.33 -9.91 -0.61
CA LEU A 144 -2.81 -9.01 0.40
C LEU A 144 -3.90 -8.57 1.36
N LEU A 145 -5.06 -8.23 0.84
CA LEU A 145 -6.17 -7.84 1.69
C LEU A 145 -6.63 -9.00 2.55
N GLU A 146 -6.68 -10.16 1.96
CA GLU A 146 -7.11 -11.33 2.68
C GLU A 146 -6.11 -11.71 3.76
N ALA A 147 -4.83 -11.55 3.49
CA ALA A 147 -3.82 -11.85 4.48
C ALA A 147 -3.96 -10.93 5.69
N ASP A 148 -4.15 -9.65 5.45
CA ASP A 148 -4.38 -8.69 6.53
C ASP A 148 -5.64 -9.03 7.28
N ALA A 149 -6.70 -9.26 6.54
CA ALA A 149 -7.99 -9.57 7.15
C ALA A 149 -7.93 -10.91 7.86
N ARG A 150 -7.24 -11.86 7.29
CA ARG A 150 -7.13 -13.18 7.90
C ARG A 150 -6.34 -13.12 9.17
N GLU A 151 -5.34 -12.28 9.23
CA GLU A 151 -4.61 -12.11 10.46
C GLU A 151 -5.54 -11.56 11.52
N GLY A 152 -6.30 -10.54 11.20
CA GLY A 152 -7.29 -10.01 12.11
C GLY A 152 -8.40 -10.99 12.35
N ILE A 153 -8.90 -11.60 11.29
CA ILE A 153 -10.00 -12.54 11.40
C ILE A 153 -9.56 -13.83 12.07
N ARG A 154 -8.36 -14.26 11.77
CA ARG A 154 -7.85 -15.44 12.41
C ARG A 154 -7.80 -15.24 13.92
N GLN A 155 -7.42 -14.06 14.33
CA GLN A 155 -7.47 -13.75 15.73
C GLN A 155 -8.88 -13.69 16.21
N PHE A 156 -9.78 -13.18 15.39
CA PHE A 156 -11.18 -13.24 15.66
C PHE A 156 -11.65 -14.67 15.76
N ILE A 157 -11.40 -15.43 14.68
CA ILE A 157 -11.90 -16.79 14.60
C ILE A 157 -11.30 -17.64 15.69
N ILE A 158 -10.03 -17.48 15.91
CA ILE A 158 -9.35 -18.23 16.93
C ILE A 158 -9.80 -17.77 18.30
N THR A 159 -10.03 -16.50 18.42
CA THR A 159 -10.43 -15.95 19.70
C THR A 159 -11.92 -15.86 19.84
N ASN A 160 -12.63 -15.75 18.79
CA ASN A 160 -14.05 -15.74 18.78
C ASN A 160 -14.53 -16.94 18.15
N HIS A 161 -14.45 -17.19 16.91
CA HIS A 161 -14.65 -17.78 15.81
C HIS A 161 -14.46 -18.18 15.30
N ARG A 162 -14.24 -17.63 14.73
CA ARG A 162 -13.66 -17.62 13.97
C ARG A 162 -13.65 -17.67 13.43
N VAL A 163 -13.99 -17.46 13.49
CA VAL A 163 -13.67 -17.21 12.71
C VAL A 163 -13.51 -17.09 12.45
#